data_8f098e4d2b42e64cfc1729f379435224
#
_entry.id   8f098e4d2b42e64cfc1729f379435224
#
_cell.length_a   1.000
_cell.length_b   1.000
_cell.length_c   1.000
_cell.angle_alpha   90.00
_cell.angle_beta   90.00
_cell.angle_gamma   90.00
#
_symmetry.space_group_name_H-M   'P 1'
#
loop_
_entity.id
_entity.type
_entity.pdbx_description
1 polymer ?
#
loop_
_entity_poly.entity_id
_entity_poly.type
_entity_poly.pdbx_seq_one_letter_code
_entity_poly.pdbx_strand_id
1 'polypeptide(L)'
;MKQPPQLIKAKDLPYIWAEVAPLINKGLSHSLGESDAESFFLPIYTGQQYLWIGIEDGLLDLVLVCEVLRYQLRTSLFIHVWATSSGQDYEPWMAHWDSIKDFAKINGCDFIEAKVRKGL
;
A
#
# COMPACT_ATOMS: atom_id res chain seq x y z
N MET A 1 18.42 -5.17 9.36
CA MET A 1 17.29 -4.54 10.06
C MET A 1 16.44 -3.78 9.04
N LYS A 2 15.14 -4.01 9.04
CA LYS A 2 14.24 -3.31 8.10
C LYS A 2 14.06 -1.86 8.54
N GLN A 3 14.12 -0.96 7.59
CA GLN A 3 13.77 0.44 7.83
C GLN A 3 12.25 0.61 7.74
N PRO A 4 11.68 1.63 8.39
CA PRO A 4 10.25 1.89 8.26
C PRO A 4 9.84 2.11 6.80
N PRO A 5 8.60 1.76 6.43
CA PRO A 5 8.10 2.03 5.09
C PRO A 5 8.16 3.53 4.79
N GLN A 6 8.37 3.83 3.52
CA GLN A 6 8.48 5.20 3.05
C GLN A 6 7.28 5.55 2.18
N LEU A 7 6.69 6.71 2.45
CA LEU A 7 5.64 7.26 1.60
C LEU A 7 6.29 7.86 0.36
N ILE A 8 5.83 7.44 -0.82
CA ILE A 8 6.39 7.88 -2.09
C ILE A 8 5.69 9.15 -2.54
N LYS A 9 6.47 10.16 -2.93
CA LYS A 9 5.92 11.37 -3.52
C LYS A 9 5.41 11.07 -4.94
N ALA A 10 4.26 11.64 -5.29
CA ALA A 10 3.65 11.39 -6.59
C ALA A 10 4.60 11.66 -7.76
N LYS A 11 5.41 12.72 -7.65
CA LYS A 11 6.36 13.10 -8.71
C LYS A 11 7.42 12.03 -8.97
N ASP A 12 7.71 11.19 -7.97
CA ASP A 12 8.74 10.16 -8.08
C ASP A 12 8.17 8.85 -8.64
N LEU A 13 6.85 8.73 -8.72
CA LEU A 13 6.18 7.49 -9.12
C LEU A 13 6.63 6.98 -10.49
N PRO A 14 6.74 7.82 -11.55
CA PRO A 14 7.15 7.29 -12.86
C PRO A 14 8.53 6.64 -12.85
N TYR A 15 9.42 7.07 -11.95
CA TYR A 15 10.80 6.55 -11.90
C TYR A 15 10.91 5.19 -11.24
N ILE A 16 9.91 4.81 -10.42
CA ILE A 16 9.96 3.55 -9.69
C ILE A 16 8.87 2.58 -10.11
N TRP A 17 7.97 3.01 -11.02
CA TRP A 17 6.79 2.21 -11.35
C TRP A 17 7.13 0.84 -11.91
N ALA A 18 8.19 0.73 -12.73
CA ALA A 18 8.61 -0.54 -13.31
C ALA A 18 9.00 -1.58 -12.25
N GLU A 19 9.46 -1.11 -11.08
CA GLU A 19 9.82 -2.00 -9.97
C GLU A 19 8.62 -2.31 -9.08
N VAL A 20 7.72 -1.35 -8.92
CA VAL A 20 6.58 -1.44 -8.01
C VAL A 20 5.43 -2.26 -8.62
N ALA A 21 5.16 -2.06 -9.91
CA ALA A 21 4.00 -2.67 -10.57
C ALA A 21 3.98 -4.20 -10.48
N PRO A 22 5.10 -4.91 -10.72
CA PRO A 22 5.08 -6.37 -10.58
C PRO A 22 4.72 -6.85 -9.18
N LEU A 23 5.15 -6.12 -8.15
CA LEU A 23 4.83 -6.50 -6.78
C LEU A 23 3.38 -6.22 -6.45
N ILE A 24 2.80 -5.14 -6.97
CA ILE A 24 1.36 -4.87 -6.85
C ILE A 24 0.57 -6.00 -7.51
N ASN A 25 0.94 -6.39 -8.73
CA ASN A 25 0.28 -7.48 -9.44
C ASN A 25 0.36 -8.80 -8.66
N LYS A 26 1.49 -9.05 -8.01
CA LYS A 26 1.65 -10.24 -7.17
C LYS A 26 0.65 -10.21 -6.01
N GLY A 27 0.48 -9.05 -5.37
CA GLY A 27 -0.50 -8.89 -4.29
C GLY A 27 -1.93 -9.06 -4.77
N LEU A 28 -2.22 -8.72 -6.03
CA LEU A 28 -3.54 -8.83 -6.63
C LEU A 28 -3.80 -10.20 -7.26
N SER A 29 -2.82 -11.10 -7.29
CA SER A 29 -2.94 -12.38 -7.99
C SER A 29 -4.07 -13.25 -7.45
N HIS A 30 -4.54 -12.98 -6.23
CA HIS A 30 -5.66 -13.68 -5.63
C HIS A 30 -6.99 -12.95 -5.78
N SER A 31 -6.98 -11.78 -6.41
CA SER A 31 -8.23 -11.09 -6.74
C SER A 31 -8.89 -11.80 -7.93
N LEU A 32 -10.16 -11.51 -8.16
CA LEU A 32 -10.92 -12.16 -9.24
C LEU A 32 -10.74 -11.45 -10.59
N GLY A 33 -9.57 -10.85 -10.83
CA GLY A 33 -9.33 -10.13 -12.07
C GLY A 33 -9.97 -8.75 -12.12
N GLU A 34 -10.36 -8.22 -10.98
CA GLU A 34 -11.03 -6.92 -10.89
C GLU A 34 -10.08 -5.75 -11.07
N SER A 35 -8.78 -5.96 -10.77
CA SER A 35 -7.79 -4.89 -10.79
C SER A 35 -6.43 -5.41 -11.20
N ASP A 36 -5.60 -4.53 -11.73
CA ASP A 36 -4.19 -4.77 -11.97
C ASP A 36 -3.40 -3.55 -11.53
N ALA A 37 -2.07 -3.65 -11.58
CA ALA A 37 -1.21 -2.56 -11.12
C ALA A 37 -1.47 -1.26 -11.88
N GLU A 38 -1.73 -1.37 -13.19
CA GLU A 38 -1.93 -0.17 -14.01
C GLU A 38 -3.10 0.67 -13.56
N SER A 39 -4.12 0.04 -12.97
CA SER A 39 -5.29 0.77 -12.47
C SER A 39 -4.97 1.65 -11.27
N PHE A 40 -3.83 1.44 -10.61
CA PHE A 40 -3.42 2.24 -9.46
C PHE A 40 -2.49 3.39 -9.81
N PHE A 41 -1.88 3.38 -11.00
CA PHE A 41 -0.90 4.42 -11.35
C PHE A 41 -1.50 5.82 -11.28
N LEU A 42 -2.57 6.06 -12.00
CA LEU A 42 -3.16 7.39 -12.07
C LEU A 42 -3.71 7.87 -10.73
N PRO A 43 -4.46 7.05 -9.96
CA PRO A 43 -4.92 7.49 -8.64
C PRO A 43 -3.77 7.84 -7.69
N ILE A 44 -2.65 7.12 -7.72
CA ILE A 44 -1.49 7.46 -6.89
C ILE A 44 -0.84 8.73 -7.42
N TYR A 45 -0.66 8.84 -8.72
CA TYR A 45 0.01 9.99 -9.32
C TYR A 45 -0.77 11.29 -9.10
N THR A 46 -2.09 11.23 -9.07
CA THR A 46 -2.94 12.41 -8.87
C THR A 46 -3.21 12.71 -7.38
N GLY A 47 -2.69 11.89 -6.47
CA GLY A 47 -2.86 12.14 -5.04
C GLY A 47 -4.14 11.58 -4.44
N GLN A 48 -4.95 10.88 -5.22
CA GLN A 48 -6.15 10.21 -4.71
C GLN A 48 -5.80 9.03 -3.81
N GLN A 49 -4.74 8.32 -4.17
CA GLN A 49 -4.22 7.21 -3.38
C GLN A 49 -2.77 7.47 -3.02
N TYR A 50 -2.25 6.68 -2.08
CA TYR A 50 -0.89 6.81 -1.57
C TYR A 50 -0.16 5.49 -1.70
N LEU A 51 1.11 5.57 -2.13
CA LEU A 51 1.98 4.41 -2.24
C LEU A 51 3.05 4.48 -1.16
N TRP A 52 3.18 3.39 -0.41
CA TRP A 52 4.27 3.18 0.52
C TRP A 52 5.13 2.04 0.02
N ILE A 53 6.44 2.15 0.19
CA ILE A 53 7.36 1.07 -0.14
C ILE A 53 8.24 0.75 1.05
N GLY A 54 8.64 -0.51 1.13
CA GLY A 54 9.61 -0.97 2.10
C GLY A 54 10.80 -1.58 1.40
N ILE A 55 12.00 -1.17 1.81
CA ILE A 55 13.26 -1.65 1.25
C ILE A 55 13.96 -2.49 2.30
N GLU A 56 14.47 -3.65 1.89
CA GLU A 56 15.31 -4.48 2.73
C GLU A 56 16.53 -4.92 1.93
N ASP A 57 17.71 -4.71 2.48
CA ASP A 57 18.98 -5.05 1.83
C ASP A 57 19.09 -4.46 0.42
N GLY A 58 18.60 -3.22 0.27
CA GLY A 58 18.66 -2.50 -1.00
C GLY A 58 17.63 -2.93 -2.03
N LEU A 59 16.75 -3.87 -1.68
CA LEU A 59 15.75 -4.39 -2.61
C LEU A 59 14.34 -4.05 -2.15
N LEU A 60 13.46 -3.83 -3.12
CA LEU A 60 12.04 -3.60 -2.84
C LEU A 60 11.43 -4.87 -2.25
N ASP A 61 10.91 -4.77 -1.03
CA ASP A 61 10.35 -5.92 -0.32
C ASP A 61 8.86 -5.77 -0.01
N LEU A 62 8.36 -4.54 0.08
CA LEU A 62 6.97 -4.26 0.44
C LEU A 62 6.40 -3.18 -0.45
N VAL A 63 5.15 -3.37 -0.88
CA VAL A 63 4.34 -2.27 -1.41
C VAL A 63 3.02 -2.24 -0.64
N LEU A 64 2.53 -1.03 -0.40
CA LEU A 64 1.24 -0.80 0.22
C LEU A 64 0.57 0.37 -0.50
N VAL A 65 -0.65 0.15 -0.98
CA VAL A 65 -1.45 1.21 -1.59
C VAL A 65 -2.65 1.46 -0.70
N CYS A 66 -2.84 2.71 -0.30
CA CYS A 66 -3.95 3.07 0.56
C CYS A 66 -4.64 4.35 0.07
N GLU A 67 -5.82 4.57 0.59
CA GLU A 67 -6.66 5.71 0.22
C GLU A 67 -7.42 6.20 1.45
N VAL A 68 -7.54 7.52 1.60
CA VAL A 68 -8.39 8.10 2.64
C VAL A 68 -9.81 8.16 2.11
N LEU A 69 -10.70 7.39 2.71
CA LEU A 69 -12.12 7.35 2.33
C LEU A 69 -12.94 8.10 3.37
N ARG A 70 -13.68 9.11 2.91
CA ARG A 70 -14.51 9.93 3.77
C ARG A 70 -15.96 9.49 3.62
N TYR A 71 -16.41 8.71 4.61
CA TYR A 71 -17.82 8.35 4.72
C TYR A 71 -18.60 9.49 5.41
N GLN A 72 -19.90 9.37 5.41
CA GLN A 72 -20.74 10.43 5.96
C GLN A 72 -20.43 10.76 7.43
N LEU A 73 -20.18 9.74 8.26
CA LEU A 73 -19.92 9.91 9.68
C LEU A 73 -18.53 9.51 10.12
N ARG A 74 -17.72 8.95 9.25
CA ARG A 74 -16.40 8.43 9.58
C ARG A 74 -15.42 8.62 8.44
N THR A 75 -14.15 8.64 8.79
CA THR A 75 -13.06 8.65 7.80
C THR A 75 -12.19 7.44 8.03
N SER A 76 -11.86 6.76 6.95
CA SER A 76 -11.10 5.51 6.98
C SER A 76 -9.82 5.65 6.15
N LEU A 77 -8.78 4.95 6.58
CA LEU A 77 -7.65 4.64 5.72
C LEU A 77 -7.87 3.25 5.15
N PHE A 78 -8.17 3.18 3.85
CA PHE A 78 -8.47 1.91 3.18
C PHE A 78 -7.21 1.38 2.52
N ILE A 79 -6.81 0.17 2.87
CA ILE A 79 -5.65 -0.49 2.28
C ILE A 79 -6.11 -1.32 1.10
N HIS A 80 -5.76 -0.88 -0.11
CA HIS A 80 -6.10 -1.57 -1.35
C HIS A 80 -5.18 -2.75 -1.63
N VAL A 81 -3.89 -2.57 -1.37
CA VAL A 81 -2.86 -3.57 -1.66
C VAL A 81 -1.86 -3.58 -0.52
N TRP A 82 -1.48 -4.78 -0.10
CA TRP A 82 -0.36 -5.02 0.79
C TRP A 82 0.33 -6.27 0.26
N ALA A 83 1.52 -6.11 -0.29
CA ALA A 83 2.25 -7.21 -0.89
C ALA A 83 3.71 -7.16 -0.50
N THR A 84 4.28 -8.34 -0.24
CA THR A 84 5.71 -8.49 0.04
C THR A 84 6.35 -9.36 -1.04
N SER A 85 7.67 -9.23 -1.20
CA SER A 85 8.38 -10.00 -2.21
C SER A 85 8.28 -11.50 -1.97
N SER A 86 8.20 -11.93 -0.71
CA SER A 86 8.01 -13.34 -0.36
C SER A 86 6.59 -13.82 -0.61
N GLY A 87 5.62 -12.89 -0.65
CA GLY A 87 4.22 -13.19 -0.83
C GLY A 87 3.48 -13.66 0.41
N GLN A 88 4.16 -13.95 1.50
CA GLN A 88 3.54 -14.55 2.68
C GLN A 88 3.95 -13.94 4.02
N ASP A 89 5.14 -13.37 4.12
CA ASP A 89 5.68 -12.96 5.40
C ASP A 89 5.49 -11.46 5.63
N TYR A 90 4.42 -11.12 6.33
CA TYR A 90 4.13 -9.73 6.71
C TYR A 90 4.69 -9.35 8.08
N GLU A 91 5.02 -10.32 8.93
CA GLU A 91 5.40 -10.05 10.32
C GLU A 91 6.56 -9.06 10.45
N PRO A 92 7.64 -9.17 9.66
CA PRO A 92 8.72 -8.22 9.78
C PRO A 92 8.30 -6.78 9.57
N TRP A 93 7.26 -6.56 8.73
CA TRP A 93 6.75 -5.22 8.45
C TRP A 93 5.74 -4.74 9.47
N MET A 94 5.10 -5.66 10.21
CA MET A 94 4.17 -5.28 11.27
C MET A 94 4.85 -4.51 12.39
N ALA A 95 6.15 -4.72 12.60
CA ALA A 95 6.90 -3.94 13.56
C ALA A 95 6.94 -2.45 13.22
N HIS A 96 6.71 -2.10 11.95
CA HIS A 96 6.70 -0.72 11.46
C HIS A 96 5.29 -0.20 11.18
N TRP A 97 4.27 -0.92 11.66
CA TRP A 97 2.88 -0.54 11.43
C TRP A 97 2.54 0.84 11.98
N ASP A 98 3.28 1.31 12.97
CA ASP A 98 3.05 2.62 13.57
C ASP A 98 3.16 3.76 12.56
N SER A 99 4.01 3.64 11.55
CA SER A 99 4.11 4.65 10.48
C SER A 99 2.78 4.82 9.76
N ILE A 100 2.08 3.72 9.51
CA ILE A 100 0.80 3.73 8.83
C ILE A 100 -0.30 4.27 9.75
N LYS A 101 -0.27 3.88 11.03
CA LYS A 101 -1.23 4.40 12.01
C LYS A 101 -1.07 5.90 12.20
N ASP A 102 0.15 6.39 12.24
CA ASP A 102 0.40 7.82 12.37
C ASP A 102 -0.11 8.58 11.15
N PHE A 103 0.12 8.05 9.96
CA PHE A 103 -0.40 8.63 8.73
C PHE A 103 -1.93 8.72 8.76
N ALA A 104 -2.58 7.65 9.21
CA ALA A 104 -4.04 7.64 9.35
C ALA A 104 -4.51 8.75 10.31
N LYS A 105 -3.85 8.87 11.45
CA LYS A 105 -4.21 9.91 12.44
C LYS A 105 -4.03 11.31 11.89
N ILE A 106 -2.91 11.56 11.22
CA ILE A 106 -2.61 12.88 10.63
C ILE A 106 -3.68 13.25 9.62
N ASN A 107 -4.23 12.28 8.89
CA ASN A 107 -5.27 12.49 7.90
C ASN A 107 -6.69 12.44 8.46
N GLY A 108 -6.83 12.39 9.79
CA GLY A 108 -8.13 12.43 10.43
C GLY A 108 -8.93 11.14 10.33
N CYS A 109 -8.25 10.02 10.11
CA CYS A 109 -8.93 8.73 9.99
C CYS A 109 -9.32 8.19 11.36
N ASP A 110 -10.55 7.70 11.46
CA ASP A 110 -11.08 7.10 12.67
C ASP A 110 -10.70 5.63 12.78
N PHE A 111 -10.47 4.97 11.64
CA PHE A 111 -10.13 3.55 11.60
C PHE A 111 -9.37 3.21 10.32
N ILE A 112 -8.81 2.01 10.30
CA ILE A 112 -8.12 1.44 9.13
C ILE A 112 -8.89 0.22 8.69
N GLU A 113 -9.18 0.12 7.39
CA GLU A 113 -9.84 -1.05 6.81
C GLU A 113 -8.99 -1.58 5.67
N ALA A 114 -9.15 -2.85 5.35
CA ALA A 114 -8.39 -3.50 4.31
C ALA A 114 -9.28 -4.40 3.47
N LYS A 115 -8.94 -4.55 2.20
CA LYS A 115 -9.59 -5.50 1.33
C LYS A 115 -9.17 -6.90 1.74
N VAL A 116 -10.14 -7.73 2.15
CA VAL A 116 -9.89 -9.09 2.63
C VAL A 116 -9.89 -10.04 1.45
N ARG A 117 -8.91 -10.95 1.44
CA ARG A 117 -8.88 -12.02 0.44
C ARG A 117 -10.05 -12.96 0.63
N LYS A 118 -10.65 -13.33 -0.49
CA LYS A 118 -11.68 -14.36 -0.49
C LYS A 118 -11.07 -15.70 -0.08
N GLY A 119 -11.71 -16.43 0.81
CA GLY A 119 -11.26 -17.73 1.24
C GLY A 119 -10.36 -17.75 2.47
N LEU A 120 -10.13 -16.61 3.06
CA LEU A 120 -9.43 -16.54 4.33
C LEU A 120 -10.37 -16.73 5.50
#